data_2a05ce1411e99f6f04ef780787c07bdf
#
_entry.id   2a05ce1411e99f6f04ef780787c07bdf
#
_cell.length_a   1.000
_cell.length_b   1.000
_cell.length_c   1.000
_cell.angle_alpha   90.00
_cell.angle_beta   90.00
_cell.angle_gamma   90.00
#
_symmetry.space_group_name_H-M   'P 1'
#
loop_
_entity.id
_entity.type
_entity.pdbx_description
1 polymer ?
#
loop_
_entity_poly.entity_id
_entity_poly.type
_entity_poly.pdbx_seq_one_letter_code
_entity_poly.pdbx_strand_id
1 'polypeptide(L)'
;MDLRFGADTVHRVRRAVLALAVGAGVLGAPAPAVAEDGIDPYLDRAAESADTPSLHWSDCQDGFQCATAQVPLDYNRPRDDRIDLAVIKLPATDPGRRIGTLFVHFGGPGASGVDRLRERGRWPWLFSEDLRARFDVVSWDSRAVSRSAPVRCFPTEDEQTAFLAAMPAMPATPAEEPPFYDWSARFAERCAQQAGPILNHASTADTARDLDLLRRAVGDPLLTFHGISYGTQVGAVYANMFPGRVRAMVFDGSLDFEGNINGHDGQGTKVPLDTRQNVADAISATFDAFLRQCSEAGPRCAFSAGDPKPKWIALIERARLAPIELDGRAWTYSTIVNAAAGLSQPSTFPDLATLLQRLFDAGTALPGLLPAGAASMGNRTEAYHAIQCTDSTVPTDTGIYSRAAISEDQRVPYFGRVAVFSSITCAFWHGHAADRYTGPWNRHTAAPILVLNNRFDPATPLAGAYDGAGELARAGVVVTEGVGHSSMYVPSTCTEQVKREYLFTGDLPPEDTHCAADGSPFD
;
A
#
# COMPACT_ATOMS: atom_id res chain seq x y z
N MET A 1 6.99 52.94 39.25
CA MET A 1 6.16 52.64 40.43
C MET A 1 6.30 51.15 40.62
N ASP A 2 7.45 50.68 41.09
CA ASP A 2 7.91 50.49 42.48
C ASP A 2 6.90 49.84 43.39
N LEU A 3 7.23 48.69 43.86
CA LEU A 3 7.63 48.11 45.14
C LEU A 3 7.28 46.62 45.16
N ARG A 4 8.18 45.67 45.24
CA ARG A 4 9.15 45.22 46.26
C ARG A 4 8.56 44.55 47.51
N PHE A 5 9.15 43.34 47.79
CA PHE A 5 9.41 42.61 49.06
C PHE A 5 8.25 41.78 49.65
N GLY A 6 8.42 40.60 50.17
CA GLY A 6 9.49 40.11 51.01
C GLY A 6 9.44 38.60 51.27
N ALA A 7 10.55 38.13 51.69
CA ALA A 7 10.98 36.78 52.04
C ALA A 7 10.69 36.43 53.54
N ASP A 8 11.10 35.19 53.86
CA ASP A 8 11.34 34.57 55.18
C ASP A 8 10.20 33.71 55.76
N THR A 9 10.40 32.57 56.39
CA THR A 9 11.48 32.06 57.22
C THR A 9 11.33 30.55 57.48
N VAL A 10 12.43 29.86 57.44
CA VAL A 10 12.88 28.59 58.02
C VAL A 10 12.17 28.18 59.35
N HIS A 11 11.86 26.85 59.47
CA HIS A 11 12.03 26.17 60.76
C HIS A 11 12.46 24.70 60.59
N ARG A 12 13.69 24.41 61.07
CA ARG A 12 14.25 23.08 61.35
C ARG A 12 13.73 22.59 62.72
N VAL A 13 13.39 21.28 62.76
CA VAL A 13 13.48 20.54 64.04
C VAL A 13 14.13 19.18 63.75
N ARG A 14 15.27 18.98 64.46
CA ARG A 14 16.01 17.72 64.60
C ARG A 14 15.47 16.93 65.81
N ARG A 15 15.55 15.60 65.72
CA ARG A 15 15.86 14.56 66.78
C ARG A 15 15.27 13.24 66.32
N ALA A 16 15.83 12.05 66.52
CA ALA A 16 17.05 11.56 67.18
C ALA A 16 17.27 10.11 66.69
N VAL A 17 18.47 9.68 66.76
CA VAL A 17 19.05 8.35 66.47
C VAL A 17 18.49 7.29 67.42
N LEU A 18 18.15 6.10 66.89
CA LEU A 18 18.37 4.84 67.63
C LEU A 18 18.85 3.75 66.65
N ALA A 19 20.05 3.31 66.84
CA ALA A 19 20.67 2.16 66.18
C ALA A 19 20.31 0.89 66.93
N LEU A 20 20.00 -0.19 66.23
CA LEU A 20 20.19 -1.56 66.72
C LEU A 20 20.46 -2.52 65.55
N ALA A 21 21.34 -3.44 65.83
CA ALA A 21 22.21 -4.16 64.93
C ALA A 21 21.65 -5.46 64.32
N VAL A 22 22.24 -5.81 63.17
CA VAL A 22 22.71 -7.13 62.71
C VAL A 22 21.66 -8.19 62.41
N GLY A 23 21.53 -8.46 61.11
CA GLY A 23 21.02 -9.68 60.53
C GLY A 23 21.52 -9.75 59.09
N ALA A 24 22.60 -10.49 58.85
CA ALA A 24 23.10 -10.78 57.50
C ALA A 24 22.13 -11.73 56.81
N GLY A 25 21.20 -11.14 56.05
CA GLY A 25 20.38 -11.85 55.06
C GLY A 25 20.97 -11.63 53.68
N VAL A 26 21.47 -12.66 53.06
CA VAL A 26 21.82 -12.69 51.65
C VAL A 26 20.51 -12.41 50.86
N LEU A 27 20.33 -11.17 50.47
CA LEU A 27 19.28 -10.81 49.52
C LEU A 27 19.73 -11.32 48.13
N GLY A 28 19.29 -12.53 47.78
CA GLY A 28 19.26 -12.97 46.41
C GLY A 28 18.48 -11.94 45.61
N ALA A 29 19.08 -11.44 44.51
CA ALA A 29 18.35 -10.66 43.51
C ALA A 29 17.08 -11.43 43.14
N PRO A 30 15.91 -10.80 43.01
CA PRO A 30 14.75 -11.48 42.47
C PRO A 30 15.13 -11.97 41.08
N ALA A 31 15.04 -13.28 40.87
CA ALA A 31 15.07 -13.85 39.54
C ALA A 31 13.97 -13.11 38.72
N PRO A 32 14.24 -12.79 37.44
CA PRO A 32 13.18 -12.22 36.60
C PRO A 32 11.98 -13.19 36.70
N ALA A 33 10.83 -12.64 37.05
CA ALA A 33 9.59 -13.39 37.07
C ALA A 33 9.45 -14.03 35.68
N VAL A 34 9.62 -15.35 35.61
CA VAL A 34 9.20 -16.11 34.42
C VAL A 34 7.70 -15.90 34.37
N ALA A 35 7.23 -15.27 33.30
CA ALA A 35 5.81 -15.08 33.07
C ALA A 35 5.13 -16.45 33.21
N GLU A 36 4.24 -16.58 34.18
CA GLU A 36 3.32 -17.71 34.24
C GLU A 36 2.58 -17.76 32.90
N ASP A 37 2.68 -18.92 32.26
CA ASP A 37 2.01 -19.29 31.02
C ASP A 37 2.57 -18.76 29.69
N GLY A 38 3.79 -18.54 29.44
CA GLY A 38 4.46 -18.55 28.12
C GLY A 38 3.68 -18.09 26.86
N ILE A 39 2.47 -17.60 27.01
CA ILE A 39 1.61 -17.13 25.94
C ILE A 39 1.86 -15.63 25.77
N ASP A 40 2.38 -15.25 24.61
CA ASP A 40 2.44 -13.85 24.19
C ASP A 40 1.04 -13.23 24.31
N PRO A 41 0.82 -12.22 25.17
CA PRO A 41 -0.50 -11.61 25.34
C PRO A 41 -1.05 -10.97 24.06
N TYR A 42 -0.18 -10.80 23.04
CA TYR A 42 -0.51 -10.23 21.74
C TYR A 42 -0.74 -11.30 20.66
N LEU A 43 -0.63 -12.58 21.00
CA LEU A 43 -0.85 -13.66 20.04
C LEU A 43 -2.30 -13.70 19.58
N ASP A 44 -2.51 -13.72 18.25
CA ASP A 44 -3.86 -13.93 17.68
C ASP A 44 -4.27 -15.40 17.87
N ARG A 45 -5.14 -15.64 18.84
CA ARG A 45 -5.62 -16.99 19.19
C ARG A 45 -6.43 -17.66 18.09
N ALA A 46 -7.04 -16.88 17.22
CA ALA A 46 -7.82 -17.41 16.10
C ALA A 46 -6.87 -18.10 15.09
N ALA A 47 -5.77 -17.46 14.73
CA ALA A 47 -4.74 -18.07 13.90
C ALA A 47 -4.06 -19.28 14.59
N GLU A 48 -3.85 -19.25 15.92
CA GLU A 48 -3.26 -20.36 16.67
C GLU A 48 -4.16 -21.61 16.67
N SER A 49 -5.47 -21.43 16.69
CA SER A 49 -6.43 -22.54 16.68
C SER A 49 -6.59 -23.19 15.31
N ALA A 50 -6.09 -22.56 14.25
CA ALA A 50 -6.15 -23.08 12.90
C ALA A 50 -5.04 -24.09 12.61
N ASP A 51 -5.35 -25.15 11.88
CA ASP A 51 -4.38 -26.13 11.43
C ASP A 51 -3.38 -25.52 10.45
N THR A 52 -2.11 -25.89 10.60
CA THR A 52 -1.08 -25.51 9.60
C THR A 52 -1.33 -26.26 8.28
N PRO A 53 -1.49 -25.56 7.16
CA PRO A 53 -1.70 -26.21 5.88
C PRO A 53 -0.46 -26.99 5.42
N SER A 54 -0.66 -28.11 4.73
CA SER A 54 0.42 -28.84 4.07
C SER A 54 0.62 -28.30 2.67
N LEU A 55 1.85 -27.90 2.32
CA LEU A 55 2.21 -27.41 0.99
C LEU A 55 2.85 -28.53 0.17
N HIS A 56 2.12 -29.04 -0.82
CA HIS A 56 2.63 -30.02 -1.78
C HIS A 56 3.18 -29.29 -3.00
N TRP A 57 4.49 -29.00 -2.97
CA TRP A 57 5.16 -28.27 -4.03
C TRP A 57 5.32 -29.11 -5.29
N SER A 58 4.91 -28.58 -6.43
CA SER A 58 5.10 -29.14 -7.77
C SER A 58 5.78 -28.13 -8.68
N ASP A 59 6.55 -28.62 -9.65
CA ASP A 59 7.10 -27.75 -10.69
C ASP A 59 5.96 -27.07 -11.46
N CYS A 60 6.09 -25.76 -11.66
CA CYS A 60 5.11 -24.96 -12.40
C CYS A 60 5.78 -24.04 -13.42
N GLN A 61 6.86 -24.51 -14.05
CA GLN A 61 7.67 -23.90 -15.11
C GLN A 61 8.63 -22.80 -14.62
N ASP A 62 9.59 -22.43 -15.43
CA ASP A 62 10.56 -21.33 -15.27
C ASP A 62 11.32 -21.35 -13.92
N GLY A 63 11.51 -22.54 -13.34
CA GLY A 63 12.18 -22.74 -12.04
C GLY A 63 11.29 -22.42 -10.83
N PHE A 64 10.00 -22.19 -11.04
CA PHE A 64 9.05 -22.01 -9.95
C PHE A 64 8.48 -23.34 -9.46
N GLN A 65 8.10 -23.34 -8.20
CA GLN A 65 7.28 -24.37 -7.56
C GLN A 65 5.96 -23.74 -7.10
N CYS A 66 4.86 -24.43 -7.37
CA CYS A 66 3.52 -24.01 -6.95
C CYS A 66 2.92 -24.99 -5.96
N ALA A 67 2.08 -24.48 -5.07
CA ALA A 67 1.29 -25.26 -4.12
C ALA A 67 -0.05 -24.58 -3.86
N THR A 68 -0.97 -25.33 -3.26
CA THR A 68 -2.22 -24.80 -2.71
C THR A 68 -2.18 -24.95 -1.20
N ALA A 69 -2.51 -23.87 -0.47
CA ALA A 69 -2.67 -23.89 0.96
C ALA A 69 -4.16 -23.81 1.32
N GLN A 70 -4.67 -24.74 2.12
CA GLN A 70 -6.04 -24.68 2.62
C GLN A 70 -6.08 -23.94 3.96
N VAL A 71 -6.79 -22.82 4.00
CA VAL A 71 -6.94 -21.98 5.18
C VAL A 71 -8.42 -21.81 5.56
N PRO A 72 -8.76 -21.43 6.81
CA PRO A 72 -10.14 -21.13 7.16
C PRO A 72 -10.73 -19.98 6.34
N LEU A 73 -11.98 -20.09 5.92
CA LEU A 73 -12.73 -18.94 5.44
C LEU A 73 -12.92 -17.93 6.58
N ASP A 74 -13.41 -18.40 7.72
CA ASP A 74 -13.67 -17.66 8.95
C ASP A 74 -12.76 -18.15 10.08
N TYR A 75 -11.85 -17.31 10.54
CA TYR A 75 -10.93 -17.64 11.62
C TYR A 75 -11.59 -17.75 13.00
N ASN A 76 -12.82 -17.24 13.19
CA ASN A 76 -13.62 -17.49 14.38
C ASN A 76 -14.21 -18.91 14.39
N ARG A 77 -14.23 -19.59 13.23
CA ARG A 77 -14.69 -20.96 13.04
C ARG A 77 -13.70 -21.76 12.19
N PRO A 78 -12.46 -21.95 12.65
CA PRO A 78 -11.35 -22.42 11.80
C PRO A 78 -11.49 -23.87 11.32
N ARG A 79 -12.47 -24.62 11.81
CA ARG A 79 -12.77 -26.01 11.41
C ARG A 79 -13.92 -26.15 10.43
N ASP A 80 -14.64 -25.05 10.15
CA ASP A 80 -15.76 -25.02 9.23
C ASP A 80 -15.25 -24.87 7.76
N ASP A 81 -15.85 -24.00 6.98
CA ASP A 81 -15.50 -23.79 5.58
C ASP A 81 -14.04 -23.35 5.41
N ARG A 82 -13.38 -23.91 4.40
CA ARG A 82 -12.01 -23.58 4.02
C ARG A 82 -11.97 -23.00 2.62
N ILE A 83 -10.95 -22.19 2.38
CA ILE A 83 -10.61 -21.67 1.05
C ILE A 83 -9.21 -22.11 0.64
N ASP A 84 -8.99 -22.20 -0.67
CA ASP A 84 -7.70 -22.49 -1.26
C ASP A 84 -6.94 -21.17 -1.53
N LEU A 85 -5.69 -21.11 -1.11
CA LEU A 85 -4.74 -20.05 -1.49
C LEU A 85 -3.73 -20.61 -2.49
N ALA A 86 -3.60 -19.97 -3.64
CA ALA A 86 -2.55 -20.27 -4.61
C ALA A 86 -1.23 -19.66 -4.14
N VAL A 87 -0.20 -20.49 -4.03
CA VAL A 87 1.13 -20.12 -3.53
C VAL A 87 2.18 -20.44 -4.58
N ILE A 88 3.12 -19.55 -4.79
CA ILE A 88 4.25 -19.71 -5.69
C ILE A 88 5.57 -19.46 -4.96
N LYS A 89 6.57 -20.31 -5.27
CA LYS A 89 7.91 -20.23 -4.71
C LYS A 89 8.96 -20.22 -5.82
N LEU A 90 9.92 -19.34 -5.67
CA LEU A 90 11.16 -19.34 -6.42
C LEU A 90 12.29 -19.77 -5.48
N PRO A 91 12.79 -21.03 -5.57
CA PRO A 91 13.78 -21.56 -4.64
C PRO A 91 15.07 -20.77 -4.61
N ALA A 92 15.76 -20.74 -3.46
CA ALA A 92 17.07 -20.15 -3.32
C ALA A 92 18.07 -20.80 -4.29
N THR A 93 18.93 -19.97 -4.89
CA THR A 93 19.94 -20.46 -5.86
C THR A 93 21.15 -21.11 -5.20
N ASP A 94 21.36 -20.89 -3.88
CA ASP A 94 22.40 -21.53 -3.07
C ASP A 94 21.80 -22.10 -1.78
N PRO A 95 21.32 -23.36 -1.80
CA PRO A 95 20.72 -23.98 -0.63
C PRO A 95 21.65 -24.05 0.60
N GLY A 96 22.97 -24.05 0.40
CA GLY A 96 23.96 -24.08 1.48
C GLY A 96 24.04 -22.75 2.26
N ARG A 97 23.62 -21.64 1.67
CA ARG A 97 23.57 -20.31 2.30
C ARG A 97 22.16 -19.82 2.61
N ARG A 98 21.16 -20.68 2.43
CA ARG A 98 19.76 -20.32 2.65
C ARG A 98 19.53 -19.88 4.09
N ILE A 99 18.94 -18.69 4.29
CA ILE A 99 18.54 -18.13 5.59
C ILE A 99 17.10 -18.57 5.93
N GLY A 100 16.19 -18.57 4.97
CA GLY A 100 14.77 -18.87 5.16
C GLY A 100 13.94 -18.49 3.96
N THR A 101 12.67 -18.19 4.19
CA THR A 101 11.72 -17.74 3.17
C THR A 101 11.53 -16.23 3.26
N LEU A 102 11.66 -15.52 2.12
CA LEU A 102 11.22 -14.15 1.96
C LEU A 102 9.82 -14.16 1.35
N PHE A 103 8.82 -13.84 2.15
CA PHE A 103 7.46 -13.63 1.66
C PHE A 103 7.34 -12.24 1.05
N VAL A 104 6.77 -12.16 -0.16
CA VAL A 104 6.58 -10.90 -0.89
C VAL A 104 5.10 -10.69 -1.19
N HIS A 105 4.59 -9.52 -0.80
CA HIS A 105 3.24 -9.09 -1.15
C HIS A 105 3.30 -7.85 -2.04
N PHE A 106 2.83 -7.99 -3.28
CA PHE A 106 2.96 -6.97 -4.34
C PHE A 106 1.89 -5.86 -4.30
N GLY A 107 1.11 -5.80 -3.24
CA GLY A 107 0.16 -4.71 -3.01
C GLY A 107 -1.11 -4.77 -3.86
N GLY A 108 -1.53 -3.63 -4.28
CA GLY A 108 -2.82 -3.39 -4.91
C GLY A 108 -3.69 -2.50 -4.02
N PRO A 109 -4.59 -3.06 -3.17
CA PRO A 109 -4.96 -4.46 -3.01
C PRO A 109 -5.48 -5.12 -4.30
N GLY A 110 -5.57 -6.45 -4.31
CA GLY A 110 -6.15 -7.20 -5.44
C GLY A 110 -5.16 -7.58 -6.56
N ALA A 111 -3.86 -7.27 -6.41
CA ALA A 111 -2.85 -7.79 -7.34
C ALA A 111 -2.54 -9.26 -7.05
N SER A 112 -2.50 -10.10 -8.11
CA SER A 112 -2.06 -11.48 -7.98
C SER A 112 -0.58 -11.55 -7.63
N GLY A 113 -0.25 -12.10 -6.46
CA GLY A 113 1.12 -12.32 -6.04
C GLY A 113 1.81 -13.39 -6.88
N VAL A 114 1.06 -14.41 -7.30
CA VAL A 114 1.55 -15.48 -8.19
C VAL A 114 1.99 -14.91 -9.54
N ASP A 115 1.15 -14.10 -10.20
CA ASP A 115 1.46 -13.52 -11.49
C ASP A 115 2.61 -12.51 -11.40
N ARG A 116 2.60 -11.66 -10.35
CA ARG A 116 3.67 -10.68 -10.13
C ARG A 116 5.04 -11.34 -9.92
N LEU A 117 5.11 -12.42 -9.16
CA LEU A 117 6.38 -13.11 -8.97
C LEU A 117 6.84 -13.81 -10.26
N ARG A 118 5.92 -14.33 -11.09
CA ARG A 118 6.24 -14.84 -12.43
C ARG A 118 6.82 -13.76 -13.34
N GLU A 119 6.28 -12.55 -13.26
CA GLU A 119 6.73 -11.38 -14.03
C GLU A 119 8.02 -10.74 -13.50
N ARG A 120 8.73 -11.34 -12.53
CA ARG A 120 9.94 -10.75 -11.90
C ARG A 120 10.99 -10.23 -12.89
N GLY A 121 11.04 -10.79 -14.08
CA GLY A 121 11.96 -10.34 -15.14
C GLY A 121 11.72 -8.90 -15.60
N ARG A 122 10.56 -8.33 -15.31
CA ARG A 122 10.25 -6.90 -15.54
C ARG A 122 10.93 -5.99 -14.53
N TRP A 123 11.33 -6.53 -13.36
CA TRP A 123 11.95 -5.81 -12.25
C TRP A 123 13.19 -6.56 -11.74
N PRO A 124 14.23 -6.74 -12.60
CA PRO A 124 15.39 -7.58 -12.27
C PRO A 124 16.19 -7.07 -11.08
N TRP A 125 16.09 -5.77 -10.78
CA TRP A 125 16.73 -5.14 -9.60
C TRP A 125 16.03 -5.47 -8.27
N LEU A 126 14.76 -5.90 -8.28
CA LEU A 126 13.97 -6.09 -7.05
C LEU A 126 14.49 -7.26 -6.20
N PHE A 127 15.07 -8.27 -6.85
CA PHE A 127 15.62 -9.47 -6.20
C PHE A 127 17.04 -9.72 -6.71
N SER A 128 18.02 -9.06 -6.09
CA SER A 128 19.43 -9.23 -6.44
C SER A 128 19.90 -10.70 -6.34
N GLU A 129 21.00 -11.04 -7.02
CA GLU A 129 21.57 -12.39 -7.01
C GLU A 129 21.90 -12.85 -5.59
N ASP A 130 22.47 -11.98 -4.74
CA ASP A 130 22.77 -12.29 -3.35
C ASP A 130 21.51 -12.58 -2.53
N LEU A 131 20.43 -11.82 -2.73
CA LEU A 131 19.16 -12.07 -2.07
C LEU A 131 18.58 -13.41 -2.54
N ARG A 132 18.62 -13.67 -3.85
CA ARG A 132 18.20 -14.93 -4.47
C ARG A 132 19.02 -16.14 -3.99
N ALA A 133 20.30 -15.94 -3.65
CA ALA A 133 21.13 -17.00 -3.12
C ALA A 133 20.72 -17.43 -1.70
N ARG A 134 20.12 -16.52 -0.93
CA ARG A 134 19.89 -16.71 0.52
C ARG A 134 18.44 -16.95 0.91
N PHE A 135 17.48 -16.67 0.04
CA PHE A 135 16.05 -16.85 0.34
C PHE A 135 15.32 -17.64 -0.74
N ASP A 136 14.46 -18.54 -0.29
CA ASP A 136 13.30 -18.87 -1.12
C ASP A 136 12.40 -17.64 -1.18
N VAL A 137 12.07 -17.17 -2.38
CA VAL A 137 11.10 -16.07 -2.52
C VAL A 137 9.73 -16.68 -2.73
N VAL A 138 8.80 -16.39 -1.84
CA VAL A 138 7.43 -16.90 -1.87
C VAL A 138 6.46 -15.75 -2.01
N SER A 139 5.46 -15.92 -2.88
CA SER A 139 4.29 -15.04 -2.96
C SER A 139 3.02 -15.88 -3.06
N TRP A 140 1.89 -15.25 -2.88
CA TRP A 140 0.58 -15.92 -2.96
C TRP A 140 -0.47 -14.96 -3.50
N ASP A 141 -1.52 -15.51 -4.06
CA ASP A 141 -2.74 -14.74 -4.26
C ASP A 141 -3.45 -14.65 -2.90
N SER A 142 -3.66 -13.45 -2.38
CA SER A 142 -4.40 -13.27 -1.12
C SER A 142 -5.83 -13.75 -1.28
N ARG A 143 -6.50 -14.05 -0.17
CA ARG A 143 -7.95 -14.32 -0.18
C ARG A 143 -8.67 -13.22 -0.94
N ALA A 144 -9.75 -13.55 -1.61
CA ALA A 144 -10.51 -12.69 -2.52
C ALA A 144 -9.83 -12.38 -3.87
N VAL A 145 -8.56 -12.78 -4.10
CA VAL A 145 -7.76 -12.40 -5.27
C VAL A 145 -7.52 -13.58 -6.20
N SER A 146 -7.76 -13.39 -7.48
CA SER A 146 -7.35 -14.26 -8.59
C SER A 146 -7.70 -15.75 -8.39
N ARG A 147 -6.76 -16.61 -7.96
CA ARG A 147 -6.93 -18.06 -7.77
C ARG A 147 -7.36 -18.42 -6.33
N SER A 148 -7.38 -17.45 -5.42
CA SER A 148 -7.57 -17.65 -3.97
C SER A 148 -8.96 -17.20 -3.54
N ALA A 149 -9.99 -18.03 -3.78
CA ALA A 149 -11.39 -17.72 -3.50
C ALA A 149 -11.79 -16.32 -4.00
N PRO A 150 -11.66 -16.03 -5.31
CA PRO A 150 -11.82 -14.69 -5.84
C PRO A 150 -13.21 -14.11 -5.58
N VAL A 151 -13.28 -12.87 -5.13
CA VAL A 151 -14.52 -12.10 -5.16
C VAL A 151 -14.97 -11.94 -6.61
N ARG A 152 -16.21 -12.33 -6.90
CA ARG A 152 -16.84 -12.19 -8.21
C ARG A 152 -18.11 -11.37 -8.07
N CYS A 153 -18.16 -10.25 -8.78
CA CYS A 153 -19.32 -9.34 -8.76
C CYS A 153 -20.21 -9.51 -10.00
N PHE A 154 -19.82 -10.43 -10.91
CA PHE A 154 -20.52 -10.67 -12.17
C PHE A 154 -20.64 -12.18 -12.43
N PRO A 155 -21.77 -12.64 -13.00
CA PRO A 155 -21.97 -14.05 -13.35
C PRO A 155 -21.00 -14.53 -14.44
N THR A 156 -20.58 -13.64 -15.36
CA THR A 156 -19.69 -13.95 -16.49
C THR A 156 -18.61 -12.91 -16.68
N GLU A 157 -17.49 -13.29 -17.32
CA GLU A 157 -16.41 -12.36 -17.68
C GLU A 157 -16.86 -11.31 -18.72
N ASP A 158 -17.79 -11.66 -19.60
CA ASP A 158 -18.34 -10.73 -20.59
C ASP A 158 -19.13 -9.61 -19.90
N GLU A 159 -19.97 -9.95 -18.90
CA GLU A 159 -20.71 -8.96 -18.13
C GLU A 159 -19.78 -8.08 -17.31
N GLN A 160 -18.74 -8.67 -16.68
CA GLN A 160 -17.68 -7.93 -15.97
C GLN A 160 -16.98 -6.95 -16.91
N THR A 161 -16.52 -7.44 -18.05
CA THR A 161 -15.80 -6.63 -19.05
C THR A 161 -16.66 -5.48 -19.55
N ALA A 162 -17.92 -5.74 -19.89
CA ALA A 162 -18.86 -4.71 -20.36
C ALA A 162 -19.14 -3.65 -19.27
N PHE A 163 -19.32 -4.07 -18.02
CA PHE A 163 -19.57 -3.15 -16.92
C PHE A 163 -18.35 -2.28 -16.59
N LEU A 164 -17.14 -2.90 -16.51
CA LEU A 164 -15.90 -2.19 -16.23
C LEU A 164 -15.50 -1.25 -17.38
N ALA A 165 -15.75 -1.63 -18.63
CA ALA A 165 -15.53 -0.75 -19.79
C ALA A 165 -16.40 0.52 -19.77
N ALA A 166 -17.55 0.48 -19.09
CA ALA A 166 -18.42 1.62 -18.89
C ALA A 166 -18.08 2.47 -17.65
N MET A 167 -16.98 2.20 -16.96
CA MET A 167 -16.55 2.98 -15.80
C MET A 167 -16.20 4.41 -16.22
N PRO A 168 -16.85 5.43 -15.64
CA PRO A 168 -16.48 6.82 -15.90
C PRO A 168 -15.05 7.10 -15.42
N ALA A 169 -14.39 8.07 -16.04
CA ALA A 169 -13.13 8.60 -15.48
C ALA A 169 -13.37 9.22 -14.09
N MET A 170 -12.33 9.28 -13.27
CA MET A 170 -12.41 10.01 -11.99
C MET A 170 -12.91 11.44 -12.27
N PRO A 171 -13.92 11.92 -11.52
CA PRO A 171 -14.52 13.22 -11.79
C PRO A 171 -13.52 14.37 -11.67
N ALA A 172 -13.27 15.07 -12.76
CA ALA A 172 -12.47 16.29 -12.79
C ALA A 172 -13.34 17.56 -12.83
N THR A 173 -14.66 17.38 -12.98
CA THR A 173 -15.66 18.46 -12.92
C THR A 173 -16.86 18.03 -12.08
N PRO A 174 -17.62 18.98 -11.48
CA PRO A 174 -18.83 18.66 -10.72
C PRO A 174 -19.90 17.90 -11.52
N ALA A 175 -19.98 18.12 -12.83
CA ALA A 175 -20.96 17.47 -13.69
C ALA A 175 -20.70 15.96 -13.87
N GLU A 176 -19.48 15.51 -13.61
CA GLU A 176 -19.07 14.11 -13.74
C GLU A 176 -19.30 13.29 -12.45
N GLU A 177 -19.60 13.94 -11.34
CA GLU A 177 -19.81 13.27 -10.05
C GLU A 177 -21.04 12.35 -10.04
N PRO A 178 -22.25 12.78 -10.49
CA PRO A 178 -23.43 11.93 -10.39
C PRO A 178 -23.32 10.60 -11.17
N PRO A 179 -22.86 10.58 -12.44
CA PRO A 179 -22.68 9.31 -13.14
C PRO A 179 -21.60 8.41 -12.50
N PHE A 180 -20.57 8.99 -11.86
CA PHE A 180 -19.55 8.23 -11.14
C PHE A 180 -20.12 7.60 -9.85
N TYR A 181 -20.95 8.34 -9.10
CA TYR A 181 -21.64 7.81 -7.92
C TYR A 181 -22.62 6.68 -8.28
N ASP A 182 -23.40 6.86 -9.36
CA ASP A 182 -24.33 5.83 -9.84
C ASP A 182 -23.59 4.55 -10.27
N TRP A 183 -22.48 4.68 -10.99
CA TRP A 183 -21.65 3.53 -11.37
C TRP A 183 -21.10 2.82 -10.13
N SER A 184 -20.57 3.56 -9.15
CA SER A 184 -20.00 3.04 -7.91
C SER A 184 -21.03 2.31 -7.05
N ALA A 185 -22.24 2.86 -6.91
CA ALA A 185 -23.34 2.23 -6.19
C ALA A 185 -23.80 0.92 -6.86
N ARG A 186 -23.95 0.92 -8.19
CA ARG A 186 -24.29 -0.29 -8.94
C ARG A 186 -23.22 -1.36 -8.88
N PHE A 187 -21.95 -0.97 -8.85
CA PHE A 187 -20.85 -1.91 -8.67
C PHE A 187 -20.91 -2.57 -7.29
N ALA A 188 -21.06 -1.78 -6.23
CA ALA A 188 -21.19 -2.29 -4.85
C ALA A 188 -22.37 -3.25 -4.70
N GLU A 189 -23.52 -2.90 -5.28
CA GLU A 189 -24.73 -3.75 -5.26
C GLU A 189 -24.50 -5.10 -5.97
N ARG A 190 -23.83 -5.10 -7.14
CA ARG A 190 -23.50 -6.34 -7.85
C ARG A 190 -22.59 -7.24 -7.01
N CYS A 191 -21.59 -6.66 -6.36
CA CYS A 191 -20.70 -7.41 -5.47
C CYS A 191 -21.48 -8.02 -4.30
N ALA A 192 -22.39 -7.27 -3.68
CA ALA A 192 -23.23 -7.77 -2.59
C ALA A 192 -24.10 -8.97 -3.01
N GLN A 193 -24.59 -8.95 -4.25
CA GLN A 193 -25.45 -10.02 -4.78
C GLN A 193 -24.70 -11.28 -5.21
N GLN A 194 -23.47 -11.17 -5.67
CA GLN A 194 -22.75 -12.24 -6.37
C GLN A 194 -21.55 -12.82 -5.61
N ALA A 195 -20.89 -12.03 -4.74
CA ALA A 195 -19.59 -12.42 -4.18
C ALA A 195 -19.69 -13.56 -3.14
N GLY A 196 -20.85 -13.76 -2.52
CA GLY A 196 -21.02 -14.79 -1.50
C GLY A 196 -20.26 -14.50 -0.20
N PRO A 197 -20.00 -15.53 0.63
CA PRO A 197 -19.44 -15.34 1.98
C PRO A 197 -18.08 -14.65 2.03
N ILE A 198 -17.24 -14.83 1.01
CA ILE A 198 -15.89 -14.24 0.95
C ILE A 198 -15.90 -12.71 1.07
N LEU A 199 -17.02 -12.05 0.73
CA LEU A 199 -17.17 -10.60 0.82
C LEU A 199 -16.96 -10.07 2.25
N ASN A 200 -17.29 -10.86 3.27
CA ASN A 200 -17.12 -10.51 4.68
C ASN A 200 -15.83 -11.06 5.30
N HIS A 201 -15.00 -11.74 4.51
CA HIS A 201 -13.76 -12.37 4.94
C HIS A 201 -12.56 -11.93 4.07
N ALA A 202 -12.65 -10.77 3.46
CA ALA A 202 -11.58 -10.19 2.62
C ALA A 202 -10.70 -9.19 3.39
N SER A 203 -10.70 -9.23 4.74
CA SER A 203 -9.95 -8.28 5.55
C SER A 203 -8.43 -8.49 5.47
N THR A 204 -7.67 -7.41 5.67
CA THR A 204 -6.22 -7.49 5.86
C THR A 204 -5.86 -8.29 7.11
N ALA A 205 -6.69 -8.30 8.15
CA ALA A 205 -6.48 -9.13 9.33
C ALA A 205 -6.51 -10.62 8.99
N ASP A 206 -7.47 -11.08 8.19
CA ASP A 206 -7.52 -12.46 7.73
C ASP A 206 -6.37 -12.80 6.79
N THR A 207 -5.96 -11.86 5.93
CA THR A 207 -4.75 -12.02 5.09
C THR A 207 -3.48 -12.15 5.94
N ALA A 208 -3.36 -11.43 7.05
CA ALA A 208 -2.23 -11.55 7.98
C ALA A 208 -2.24 -12.91 8.72
N ARG A 209 -3.42 -13.43 9.07
CA ARG A 209 -3.58 -14.80 9.62
C ARG A 209 -3.18 -15.86 8.59
N ASP A 210 -3.61 -15.71 7.34
CA ASP A 210 -3.17 -16.56 6.21
C ASP A 210 -1.65 -16.57 6.08
N LEU A 211 -1.01 -15.40 6.13
CA LEU A 211 0.45 -15.26 6.06
C LEU A 211 1.16 -15.98 7.21
N ASP A 212 0.60 -15.95 8.44
CA ASP A 212 1.16 -16.72 9.55
C ASP A 212 1.03 -18.25 9.34
N LEU A 213 -0.09 -18.71 8.80
CA LEU A 213 -0.25 -20.11 8.43
C LEU A 213 0.74 -20.52 7.32
N LEU A 214 0.95 -19.68 6.31
CA LEU A 214 1.95 -19.92 5.26
C LEU A 214 3.38 -19.96 5.82
N ARG A 215 3.74 -19.03 6.74
CA ARG A 215 5.02 -19.05 7.46
C ARG A 215 5.22 -20.39 8.20
N ARG A 216 4.21 -20.84 8.91
CA ARG A 216 4.22 -22.14 9.62
C ARG A 216 4.37 -23.29 8.63
N ALA A 217 3.67 -23.24 7.50
CA ALA A 217 3.67 -24.29 6.48
C ALA A 217 5.03 -24.47 5.77
N VAL A 218 5.82 -23.40 5.62
CA VAL A 218 7.20 -23.49 5.12
C VAL A 218 8.23 -23.85 6.19
N GLY A 219 7.82 -23.93 7.48
CA GLY A 219 8.66 -24.32 8.61
C GLY A 219 9.52 -23.19 9.19
N ASP A 220 9.27 -21.93 8.83
CA ASP A 220 10.05 -20.79 9.34
C ASP A 220 9.51 -20.34 10.73
N PRO A 221 10.34 -20.26 11.77
CA PRO A 221 9.90 -19.83 13.11
C PRO A 221 9.50 -18.36 13.17
N LEU A 222 10.13 -17.51 12.37
CA LEU A 222 9.90 -16.07 12.27
C LEU A 222 9.69 -15.67 10.81
N LEU A 223 8.88 -14.63 10.60
CA LEU A 223 8.56 -14.09 9.27
C LEU A 223 9.67 -13.18 8.76
N THR A 224 10.11 -13.41 7.51
CA THR A 224 10.82 -12.43 6.71
C THR A 224 9.88 -11.96 5.60
N PHE A 225 9.66 -10.65 5.51
CA PHE A 225 8.60 -10.10 4.66
C PHE A 225 9.04 -8.87 3.88
N HIS A 226 8.58 -8.75 2.64
CA HIS A 226 8.68 -7.56 1.83
C HIS A 226 7.28 -7.20 1.34
N GLY A 227 6.68 -6.19 1.94
CA GLY A 227 5.40 -5.62 1.52
C GLY A 227 5.61 -4.42 0.62
N ILE A 228 4.98 -4.42 -0.55
CA ILE A 228 5.04 -3.32 -1.52
C ILE A 228 3.67 -2.65 -1.58
N SER A 229 3.62 -1.29 -1.48
CA SER A 229 2.35 -0.56 -1.56
C SER A 229 1.35 -1.03 -0.49
N TYR A 230 0.12 -1.39 -0.84
CA TYR A 230 -0.82 -2.01 0.10
C TYR A 230 -0.22 -3.22 0.85
N GLY A 231 0.79 -3.90 0.32
CA GLY A 231 1.50 -4.95 1.04
C GLY A 231 2.13 -4.47 2.35
N THR A 232 2.38 -3.18 2.51
CA THR A 232 2.87 -2.57 3.75
C THR A 232 1.78 -2.58 4.83
N GLN A 233 0.51 -2.37 4.45
CA GLN A 233 -0.64 -2.53 5.35
C GLN A 233 -0.75 -3.98 5.86
N VAL A 234 -0.59 -4.98 4.97
CA VAL A 234 -0.55 -6.40 5.37
C VAL A 234 0.57 -6.65 6.36
N GLY A 235 1.77 -6.11 6.09
CA GLY A 235 2.92 -6.20 6.97
C GLY A 235 2.70 -5.53 8.33
N ALA A 236 2.12 -4.32 8.36
CA ALA A 236 1.85 -3.59 9.60
C ALA A 236 0.78 -4.30 10.46
N VAL A 237 -0.27 -4.81 9.84
CA VAL A 237 -1.28 -5.64 10.54
C VAL A 237 -0.63 -6.89 11.11
N TYR A 238 0.18 -7.62 10.31
CA TYR A 238 0.91 -8.79 10.79
C TYR A 238 1.85 -8.46 11.96
N ALA A 239 2.64 -7.39 11.84
CA ALA A 239 3.59 -6.98 12.87
C ALA A 239 2.91 -6.69 14.21
N ASN A 240 1.68 -6.17 14.17
CA ASN A 240 0.91 -5.85 15.36
C ASN A 240 0.06 -7.02 15.87
N MET A 241 -0.34 -7.96 15.02
CA MET A 241 -1.03 -9.19 15.46
C MET A 241 -0.05 -10.26 15.99
N PHE A 242 1.17 -10.33 15.43
CA PHE A 242 2.18 -11.34 15.73
C PHE A 242 3.57 -10.73 16.01
N PRO A 243 3.70 -9.79 16.96
CA PRO A 243 4.92 -9.00 17.14
C PRO A 243 6.15 -9.85 17.49
N GLY A 244 5.98 -10.96 18.20
CA GLY A 244 7.05 -11.90 18.53
C GLY A 244 7.53 -12.76 17.36
N ARG A 245 6.88 -12.70 16.17
CA ARG A 245 7.18 -13.54 15.01
C ARG A 245 7.87 -12.83 13.86
N VAL A 246 8.36 -11.62 14.08
CA VAL A 246 9.02 -10.80 13.06
C VAL A 246 10.54 -11.04 13.12
N ARG A 247 11.13 -11.54 12.00
CA ARG A 247 12.59 -11.61 11.81
C ARG A 247 13.12 -10.36 11.13
N ALA A 248 12.51 -9.97 10.02
CA ALA A 248 12.83 -8.75 9.26
C ALA A 248 11.64 -8.40 8.35
N MET A 249 11.24 -7.14 8.32
CA MET A 249 10.15 -6.67 7.47
C MET A 249 10.57 -5.40 6.74
N VAL A 250 10.36 -5.41 5.43
CA VAL A 250 10.56 -4.24 4.56
C VAL A 250 9.20 -3.75 4.09
N PHE A 251 8.91 -2.47 4.30
CA PHE A 251 7.74 -1.77 3.81
C PHE A 251 8.17 -0.79 2.71
N ASP A 252 7.75 -1.04 1.49
CA ASP A 252 8.25 -0.40 0.28
C ASP A 252 7.11 0.34 -0.44
N GLY A 253 7.18 1.67 -0.49
CA GLY A 253 6.04 2.50 -0.85
C GLY A 253 4.96 2.39 0.24
N SER A 254 5.29 2.90 1.44
CA SER A 254 4.50 2.66 2.66
C SER A 254 3.28 3.55 2.76
N LEU A 255 2.23 2.96 3.32
CA LEU A 255 1.02 3.68 3.72
C LEU A 255 1.20 4.32 5.11
N ASP A 256 0.39 5.33 5.38
CA ASP A 256 -0.05 5.76 6.70
C ASP A 256 -1.13 4.78 7.16
N PHE A 257 -0.83 3.92 8.15
CA PHE A 257 -1.66 2.75 8.47
C PHE A 257 -2.99 3.15 9.12
N GLU A 258 -2.97 4.01 10.13
CA GLU A 258 -4.19 4.54 10.75
C GLU A 258 -4.95 5.43 9.76
N GLY A 259 -4.23 6.27 9.00
CA GLY A 259 -4.78 7.09 7.93
C GLY A 259 -5.54 6.27 6.91
N ASN A 260 -5.04 5.09 6.53
CA ASN A 260 -5.70 4.19 5.59
C ASN A 260 -6.95 3.53 6.18
N ILE A 261 -6.96 3.18 7.46
CA ILE A 261 -8.05 2.40 8.09
C ILE A 261 -9.15 3.33 8.65
N ASN A 262 -8.85 4.10 9.70
CA ASN A 262 -9.85 4.91 10.38
C ASN A 262 -9.68 6.42 10.15
N GLY A 263 -8.50 6.84 9.65
CA GLY A 263 -8.07 8.24 9.68
C GLY A 263 -7.74 8.73 11.08
N HIS A 264 -6.74 9.60 11.17
CA HIS A 264 -6.35 10.22 12.44
C HIS A 264 -7.49 11.08 12.99
N ASP A 265 -7.62 11.15 14.32
CA ASP A 265 -8.59 12.01 15.01
C ASP A 265 -10.06 11.85 14.55
N GLY A 266 -10.43 10.64 14.14
CA GLY A 266 -11.78 10.31 13.70
C GLY A 266 -12.14 10.89 12.32
N GLN A 267 -11.16 11.07 11.45
CA GLN A 267 -11.36 11.52 10.06
C GLN A 267 -12.13 10.49 9.21
N GLY A 268 -12.09 9.20 9.56
CA GLY A 268 -12.62 8.13 8.73
C GLY A 268 -14.02 8.36 8.18
N THR A 269 -14.95 8.87 8.99
CA THR A 269 -16.33 9.17 8.56
C THR A 269 -16.53 10.60 8.02
N LYS A 270 -15.49 11.43 7.98
CA LYS A 270 -15.58 12.88 7.70
C LYS A 270 -14.75 13.32 6.51
N VAL A 271 -13.68 12.59 6.19
CA VAL A 271 -12.71 12.97 5.17
C VAL A 271 -12.51 11.77 4.22
N PRO A 272 -12.64 11.97 2.89
CA PRO A 272 -12.35 10.94 1.91
C PRO A 272 -10.94 10.36 2.07
N LEU A 273 -10.76 9.08 1.74
CA LEU A 273 -9.52 8.34 1.99
C LEU A 273 -8.29 9.03 1.38
N ASP A 274 -8.33 9.33 0.08
CA ASP A 274 -7.19 9.93 -0.61
C ASP A 274 -6.89 11.35 -0.12
N THR A 275 -7.94 12.10 0.28
CA THR A 275 -7.79 13.45 0.84
C THR A 275 -7.02 13.42 2.15
N ARG A 276 -7.37 12.50 3.08
CA ARG A 276 -6.68 12.39 4.36
C ARG A 276 -5.26 11.82 4.24
N GLN A 277 -4.95 11.15 3.13
CA GLN A 277 -3.61 10.66 2.81
C GLN A 277 -2.77 11.63 1.95
N ASN A 278 -3.26 12.83 1.66
CA ASN A 278 -2.57 13.85 0.85
C ASN A 278 -2.17 13.36 -0.56
N VAL A 279 -2.96 12.48 -1.18
CA VAL A 279 -2.67 11.91 -2.50
C VAL A 279 -2.64 12.98 -3.59
N ALA A 280 -3.49 14.01 -3.51
CA ALA A 280 -3.50 15.13 -4.46
C ALA A 280 -2.14 15.85 -4.52
N ASP A 281 -1.53 16.12 -3.36
CA ASP A 281 -0.22 16.77 -3.26
C ASP A 281 0.87 15.91 -3.88
N ALA A 282 0.84 14.61 -3.60
CA ALA A 282 1.81 13.66 -4.13
C ALA A 282 1.71 13.54 -5.66
N ILE A 283 0.50 13.46 -6.23
CA ILE A 283 0.30 13.47 -7.69
C ILE A 283 0.84 14.77 -8.29
N SER A 284 0.53 15.91 -7.71
CA SER A 284 1.00 17.22 -8.18
C SER A 284 2.51 17.34 -8.14
N ALA A 285 3.14 16.94 -7.03
CA ALA A 285 4.60 16.96 -6.87
C ALA A 285 5.30 16.01 -7.85
N THR A 286 4.72 14.81 -8.07
CA THR A 286 5.22 13.83 -9.04
C THR A 286 5.11 14.35 -10.47
N PHE A 287 4.00 14.99 -10.82
CA PHE A 287 3.81 15.58 -12.14
C PHE A 287 4.79 16.75 -12.38
N ASP A 288 5.00 17.61 -11.38
CA ASP A 288 6.02 18.68 -11.47
C ASP A 288 7.44 18.09 -11.61
N ALA A 289 7.73 16.96 -10.95
CA ALA A 289 9.00 16.25 -11.11
C ALA A 289 9.13 15.64 -12.51
N PHE A 290 8.07 15.04 -13.06
CA PHE A 290 8.03 14.58 -14.45
C PHE A 290 8.32 15.71 -15.45
N LEU A 291 7.69 16.89 -15.30
CA LEU A 291 7.93 18.03 -16.19
C LEU A 291 9.40 18.53 -16.09
N ARG A 292 9.98 18.54 -14.89
CA ARG A 292 11.42 18.90 -14.71
C ARG A 292 12.33 17.90 -15.41
N GLN A 293 12.14 16.59 -15.17
CA GLN A 293 12.92 15.54 -15.82
C GLN A 293 12.77 15.58 -17.34
N CYS A 294 11.58 15.88 -17.86
CA CYS A 294 11.35 16.08 -19.27
C CYS A 294 12.12 17.27 -19.83
N SER A 295 12.14 18.41 -19.12
CA SER A 295 12.92 19.58 -19.50
C SER A 295 14.42 19.29 -19.53
N GLU A 296 14.94 18.61 -18.50
CA GLU A 296 16.35 18.22 -18.37
C GLU A 296 16.79 17.21 -19.44
N ALA A 297 15.90 16.29 -19.82
CA ALA A 297 16.17 15.32 -20.88
C ALA A 297 16.28 15.94 -22.29
N GLY A 298 15.77 17.17 -22.47
CA GLY A 298 15.80 17.87 -23.75
C GLY A 298 15.16 17.03 -24.88
N PRO A 299 15.80 16.88 -26.03
CA PRO A 299 15.18 16.17 -27.18
C PRO A 299 14.79 14.71 -26.94
N ARG A 300 15.26 14.08 -25.84
CA ARG A 300 14.87 12.72 -25.47
C ARG A 300 13.44 12.66 -24.90
N CYS A 301 12.92 13.78 -24.39
CA CYS A 301 11.52 13.89 -24.00
C CYS A 301 10.71 14.63 -25.08
N ALA A 302 9.69 14.00 -25.62
CA ALA A 302 8.86 14.56 -26.69
C ALA A 302 8.21 15.91 -26.29
N PHE A 303 7.87 16.11 -25.01
CA PHE A 303 7.19 17.30 -24.52
C PHE A 303 8.14 18.44 -24.14
N SER A 304 9.47 18.27 -24.28
CA SER A 304 10.51 19.22 -23.82
C SER A 304 10.66 20.48 -24.66
N ALA A 305 10.25 20.46 -25.95
CA ALA A 305 10.40 21.63 -26.83
C ALA A 305 9.66 22.86 -26.30
N GLY A 306 10.39 23.90 -25.91
CA GLY A 306 9.90 25.00 -25.08
C GLY A 306 9.86 24.60 -23.59
N ASP A 307 9.23 25.42 -22.73
CA ASP A 307 9.05 25.06 -21.33
C ASP A 307 7.83 24.11 -21.17
N PRO A 308 8.01 22.88 -20.63
CA PRO A 308 6.90 21.94 -20.45
C PRO A 308 5.75 22.47 -19.57
N LYS A 309 6.05 23.27 -18.54
CA LYS A 309 5.03 23.73 -17.58
C LYS A 309 4.04 24.73 -18.21
N PRO A 310 4.45 25.80 -18.90
CA PRO A 310 3.54 26.64 -19.66
C PRO A 310 2.77 25.90 -20.77
N LYS A 311 3.39 24.92 -21.44
CA LYS A 311 2.70 24.08 -22.43
C LYS A 311 1.58 23.27 -21.79
N TRP A 312 1.81 22.66 -20.62
CA TRP A 312 0.78 21.98 -19.86
C TRP A 312 -0.39 22.90 -19.53
N ILE A 313 -0.11 24.09 -18.99
CA ILE A 313 -1.15 25.08 -18.67
C ILE A 313 -1.98 25.44 -19.91
N ALA A 314 -1.31 25.75 -21.01
CA ALA A 314 -2.00 26.09 -22.27
C ALA A 314 -2.86 24.93 -22.82
N LEU A 315 -2.34 23.69 -22.73
CA LEU A 315 -3.08 22.47 -23.12
C LEU A 315 -4.34 22.30 -22.30
N ILE A 316 -4.23 22.40 -20.97
CA ILE A 316 -5.35 22.18 -20.05
C ILE A 316 -6.41 23.28 -20.16
N GLU A 317 -6.02 24.54 -20.27
CA GLU A 317 -6.96 25.63 -20.49
C GLU A 317 -7.72 25.47 -21.81
N ARG A 318 -7.05 25.01 -22.87
CA ARG A 318 -7.71 24.69 -24.13
C ARG A 318 -8.71 23.53 -23.96
N ALA A 319 -8.31 22.46 -23.24
CA ALA A 319 -9.18 21.30 -23.02
C ALA A 319 -10.39 21.63 -22.13
N ARG A 320 -10.32 22.65 -21.28
CA ARG A 320 -11.47 23.16 -20.51
C ARG A 320 -12.53 23.82 -21.40
N LEU A 321 -12.11 24.44 -22.49
CA LEU A 321 -13.03 25.13 -23.42
C LEU A 321 -13.72 24.16 -24.37
N ALA A 322 -12.98 23.14 -24.86
CA ALA A 322 -13.52 22.10 -25.75
C ALA A 322 -12.62 20.88 -25.77
N PRO A 323 -13.17 19.67 -25.99
CA PRO A 323 -12.37 18.46 -26.19
C PRO A 323 -11.38 18.63 -27.35
N ILE A 324 -10.23 17.96 -27.23
CA ILE A 324 -9.16 17.92 -28.24
C ILE A 324 -9.28 16.59 -28.99
N GLU A 325 -9.38 16.64 -30.32
CA GLU A 325 -9.43 15.45 -31.15
C GLU A 325 -8.04 14.94 -31.45
N LEU A 326 -7.78 13.67 -31.12
CA LEU A 326 -6.54 13.00 -31.47
C LEU A 326 -6.83 11.53 -31.79
N ASP A 327 -6.43 11.08 -32.99
CA ASP A 327 -6.61 9.69 -33.47
C ASP A 327 -8.07 9.20 -33.43
N GLY A 328 -9.01 10.07 -33.78
CA GLY A 328 -10.45 9.75 -33.76
C GLY A 328 -11.05 9.63 -32.34
N ARG A 329 -10.34 10.08 -31.33
CA ARG A 329 -10.77 10.13 -29.94
C ARG A 329 -10.84 11.56 -29.43
N ALA A 330 -11.96 11.91 -28.79
CA ALA A 330 -12.10 13.18 -28.08
C ALA A 330 -11.43 13.09 -26.69
N TRP A 331 -10.42 13.91 -26.46
CA TRP A 331 -9.74 14.07 -25.20
C TRP A 331 -10.31 15.26 -24.45
N THR A 332 -11.09 14.97 -23.40
CA THR A 332 -11.65 15.99 -22.53
C THR A 332 -10.63 16.46 -21.49
N TYR A 333 -10.90 17.58 -20.82
CA TYR A 333 -10.15 18.01 -19.64
C TYR A 333 -9.92 16.85 -18.66
N SER A 334 -11.00 16.13 -18.30
CA SER A 334 -10.94 15.03 -17.33
C SER A 334 -10.06 13.88 -17.81
N THR A 335 -10.16 13.47 -19.07
CA THR A 335 -9.34 12.36 -19.59
C THR A 335 -7.86 12.70 -19.65
N ILE A 336 -7.52 13.96 -19.94
CA ILE A 336 -6.12 14.43 -19.96
C ILE A 336 -5.55 14.50 -18.54
N VAL A 337 -6.31 15.07 -17.59
CA VAL A 337 -5.89 15.15 -16.17
C VAL A 337 -5.73 13.74 -15.56
N ASN A 338 -6.67 12.83 -15.82
CA ASN A 338 -6.56 11.45 -15.36
C ASN A 338 -5.34 10.72 -15.95
N ALA A 339 -5.02 10.94 -17.24
CA ALA A 339 -3.81 10.39 -17.84
C ALA A 339 -2.53 10.95 -17.19
N ALA A 340 -2.51 12.25 -16.90
CA ALA A 340 -1.39 12.92 -16.23
C ALA A 340 -1.24 12.53 -14.74
N ALA A 341 -2.31 12.11 -14.07
CA ALA A 341 -2.26 11.62 -12.69
C ALA A 341 -1.67 10.20 -12.57
N GLY A 342 -1.62 9.42 -13.65
CA GLY A 342 -1.20 8.01 -13.66
C GLY A 342 0.31 7.78 -13.60
N LEU A 343 1.08 8.55 -12.85
CA LEU A 343 2.56 8.60 -12.85
C LEU A 343 3.24 7.57 -11.93
N SER A 344 2.63 6.43 -11.67
CA SER A 344 3.21 5.42 -10.76
C SER A 344 4.44 4.71 -11.36
N GLN A 345 4.55 4.58 -12.69
CA GLN A 345 5.58 3.81 -13.38
C GLN A 345 6.43 4.71 -14.29
N PRO A 346 7.69 5.00 -13.94
CA PRO A 346 8.57 5.84 -14.76
C PRO A 346 8.74 5.36 -16.20
N SER A 347 8.69 4.05 -16.45
CA SER A 347 8.76 3.47 -17.80
C SER A 347 7.66 3.95 -18.75
N THR A 348 6.57 4.53 -18.23
CA THR A 348 5.47 5.08 -19.04
C THR A 348 5.60 6.60 -19.27
N PHE A 349 6.59 7.27 -18.69
CA PHE A 349 6.76 8.72 -18.83
C PHE A 349 7.05 9.17 -20.28
N PRO A 350 7.87 8.44 -21.07
CA PRO A 350 8.05 8.79 -22.48
C PRO A 350 6.75 8.76 -23.30
N ASP A 351 5.86 7.78 -23.00
CA ASP A 351 4.56 7.66 -23.66
C ASP A 351 3.62 8.81 -23.26
N LEU A 352 3.59 9.17 -21.97
CA LEU A 352 2.84 10.33 -21.50
C LEU A 352 3.36 11.62 -22.14
N ALA A 353 4.68 11.82 -22.19
CA ALA A 353 5.27 13.00 -22.85
C ALA A 353 4.90 13.10 -24.34
N THR A 354 4.90 11.95 -25.02
CA THR A 354 4.48 11.87 -26.42
C THR A 354 2.99 12.20 -26.59
N LEU A 355 2.15 11.65 -25.72
CA LEU A 355 0.71 11.96 -25.71
C LEU A 355 0.47 13.45 -25.48
N LEU A 356 1.10 14.05 -24.46
CA LEU A 356 0.92 15.47 -24.13
C LEU A 356 1.40 16.37 -25.27
N GLN A 357 2.51 16.02 -25.94
CA GLN A 357 2.99 16.76 -27.11
C GLN A 357 2.00 16.69 -28.27
N ARG A 358 1.52 15.50 -28.60
CA ARG A 358 0.53 15.31 -29.68
C ARG A 358 -0.78 16.05 -29.40
N LEU A 359 -1.26 16.02 -28.15
CA LEU A 359 -2.44 16.78 -27.74
C LEU A 359 -2.19 18.29 -27.82
N PHE A 360 -0.98 18.75 -27.47
CA PHE A 360 -0.62 20.16 -27.57
C PHE A 360 -0.63 20.66 -29.03
N ASP A 361 -0.13 19.84 -29.95
CA ASP A 361 -0.03 20.16 -31.38
C ASP A 361 -1.37 19.97 -32.13
N ALA A 362 -2.29 19.16 -31.58
CA ALA A 362 -3.58 18.88 -32.22
C ALA A 362 -4.50 20.11 -32.21
N GLY A 363 -5.27 20.25 -33.28
CA GLY A 363 -6.32 21.27 -33.36
C GLY A 363 -7.52 20.95 -32.47
N THR A 364 -8.49 21.90 -32.36
CA THR A 364 -9.78 21.68 -31.69
C THR A 364 -10.70 20.80 -32.53
N ALA A 365 -11.36 19.85 -31.89
CA ALA A 365 -12.15 18.79 -32.51
C ALA A 365 -13.58 19.16 -32.93
N LEU A 366 -14.08 18.36 -33.88
CA LEU A 366 -15.50 18.07 -34.04
C LEU A 366 -15.86 16.76 -33.33
N PRO A 367 -17.11 16.62 -32.78
CA PRO A 367 -17.46 15.45 -31.95
C PRO A 367 -17.45 14.13 -32.73
N GLY A 368 -16.70 13.16 -32.30
CA GLY A 368 -16.64 11.81 -32.85
C GLY A 368 -16.58 10.73 -31.75
N LEU A 369 -17.08 9.55 -32.09
CA LEU A 369 -17.32 8.41 -31.21
C LEU A 369 -16.03 7.88 -30.49
N LEU A 370 -16.18 7.55 -29.21
CA LEU A 370 -15.14 6.96 -28.35
C LEU A 370 -14.86 5.49 -28.73
N PRO A 371 -13.61 5.05 -28.86
CA PRO A 371 -13.31 3.62 -28.85
C PRO A 371 -13.10 3.13 -27.42
N ALA A 372 -13.84 2.09 -27.05
CA ALA A 372 -13.61 1.31 -25.84
C ALA A 372 -12.60 0.19 -26.14
N GLY A 373 -11.70 -0.05 -25.20
CA GLY A 373 -10.78 -1.18 -25.24
C GLY A 373 -10.12 -1.38 -23.90
N ALA A 374 -10.78 -2.10 -22.99
CA ALA A 374 -10.14 -2.60 -21.79
C ALA A 374 -9.83 -4.08 -21.97
N ALA A 375 -8.56 -4.47 -21.82
CA ALA A 375 -8.19 -5.87 -21.65
C ALA A 375 -8.76 -6.38 -20.31
N SER A 376 -9.21 -7.64 -20.26
CA SER A 376 -9.67 -8.28 -19.02
C SER A 376 -8.56 -8.19 -17.97
N MET A 377 -8.83 -7.55 -16.85
CA MET A 377 -7.91 -7.44 -15.69
C MET A 377 -8.17 -8.52 -14.62
N GLY A 378 -8.82 -9.62 -14.97
CA GLY A 378 -9.28 -10.61 -14.01
C GLY A 378 -10.23 -9.98 -12.97
N ASN A 379 -10.16 -10.41 -11.71
CA ASN A 379 -10.99 -9.83 -10.64
C ASN A 379 -10.29 -8.70 -9.84
N ARG A 380 -9.28 -8.06 -10.42
CA ARG A 380 -8.47 -7.05 -9.69
C ARG A 380 -9.30 -5.90 -9.13
N THR A 381 -10.26 -5.40 -9.90
CA THR A 381 -11.13 -4.28 -9.50
C THR A 381 -12.06 -4.70 -8.36
N GLU A 382 -12.68 -5.87 -8.46
CA GLU A 382 -13.54 -6.43 -7.43
C GLU A 382 -12.77 -6.68 -6.13
N ALA A 383 -11.59 -7.31 -6.24
CA ALA A 383 -10.73 -7.60 -5.09
C ALA A 383 -10.22 -6.32 -4.43
N TYR A 384 -9.85 -5.30 -5.22
CA TYR A 384 -9.46 -3.99 -4.68
C TYR A 384 -10.55 -3.42 -3.78
N HIS A 385 -11.79 -3.33 -4.28
CA HIS A 385 -12.88 -2.76 -3.50
C HIS A 385 -13.30 -3.67 -2.34
N ALA A 386 -13.32 -4.98 -2.54
CA ALA A 386 -13.66 -5.92 -1.47
C ALA A 386 -12.71 -5.78 -0.27
N ILE A 387 -11.41 -5.67 -0.50
CA ILE A 387 -10.41 -5.53 0.56
C ILE A 387 -10.44 -4.11 1.15
N GLN A 388 -10.31 -3.08 0.30
CA GLN A 388 -10.25 -1.70 0.77
C GLN A 388 -11.51 -1.28 1.53
N CYS A 389 -12.69 -1.62 1.01
CA CYS A 389 -13.96 -1.24 1.63
C CYS A 389 -14.29 -2.06 2.88
N THR A 390 -13.74 -3.27 3.01
CA THR A 390 -13.87 -4.09 4.22
C THR A 390 -13.02 -3.53 5.36
N ASP A 391 -11.83 -3.03 5.05
CA ASP A 391 -10.87 -2.55 6.04
C ASP A 391 -11.08 -1.09 6.44
N SER A 392 -11.38 -0.21 5.47
CA SER A 392 -11.35 1.24 5.70
C SER A 392 -12.70 1.83 6.07
N THR A 393 -12.71 2.69 7.07
CA THR A 393 -13.83 3.58 7.36
C THR A 393 -13.77 4.77 6.41
N VAL A 394 -14.87 5.02 5.67
CA VAL A 394 -15.00 6.16 4.75
C VAL A 394 -16.32 6.89 4.99
N PRO A 395 -16.46 8.16 4.58
CA PRO A 395 -17.74 8.86 4.62
C PRO A 395 -18.79 8.13 3.75
N THR A 396 -20.01 8.00 4.25
CA THR A 396 -21.14 7.42 3.49
C THR A 396 -22.04 8.49 2.85
N ASP A 397 -21.91 9.76 3.27
CA ASP A 397 -22.58 10.90 2.63
C ASP A 397 -21.76 11.38 1.43
N THR A 398 -22.27 11.19 0.21
CA THR A 398 -21.63 11.63 -1.04
C THR A 398 -21.39 13.15 -1.08
N GLY A 399 -22.20 13.95 -0.38
CA GLY A 399 -21.99 15.37 -0.25
C GLY A 399 -20.67 15.77 0.42
N ILE A 400 -20.09 14.88 1.24
CA ILE A 400 -18.74 15.09 1.81
C ILE A 400 -17.70 15.05 0.69
N TYR A 401 -17.79 14.09 -0.24
CA TYR A 401 -16.88 13.99 -1.38
C TYR A 401 -16.97 15.19 -2.31
N SER A 402 -18.18 15.65 -2.62
CA SER A 402 -18.39 16.86 -3.45
C SER A 402 -17.78 18.11 -2.80
N ARG A 403 -17.94 18.29 -1.48
CA ARG A 403 -17.31 19.41 -0.74
C ARG A 403 -15.80 19.30 -0.69
N ALA A 404 -15.26 18.10 -0.42
CA ALA A 404 -13.84 17.84 -0.44
C ALA A 404 -13.25 18.12 -1.84
N ALA A 405 -13.92 17.68 -2.89
CA ALA A 405 -13.49 17.91 -4.27
C ALA A 405 -13.41 19.40 -4.64
N ILE A 406 -14.34 20.22 -4.15
CA ILE A 406 -14.28 21.69 -4.33
C ILE A 406 -13.07 22.28 -3.60
N SER A 407 -12.83 21.85 -2.35
CA SER A 407 -11.71 22.33 -1.54
C SER A 407 -10.37 21.91 -2.13
N GLU A 408 -10.25 20.63 -2.53
CA GLU A 408 -9.02 20.09 -3.10
C GLU A 408 -8.69 20.69 -4.47
N ASP A 409 -9.68 20.95 -5.30
CA ASP A 409 -9.48 21.59 -6.61
C ASP A 409 -8.93 23.02 -6.49
N GLN A 410 -9.32 23.73 -5.41
CA GLN A 410 -8.77 25.05 -5.08
C GLN A 410 -7.35 24.97 -4.51
N ARG A 411 -7.07 23.95 -3.70
CA ARG A 411 -5.80 23.76 -3.01
C ARG A 411 -4.71 23.20 -3.92
N VAL A 412 -5.07 22.21 -4.75
CA VAL A 412 -4.15 21.52 -5.68
C VAL A 412 -4.75 21.59 -7.08
N PRO A 413 -4.45 22.63 -7.85
CA PRO A 413 -4.98 22.79 -9.20
C PRO A 413 -4.75 21.56 -10.08
N TYR A 414 -5.75 21.19 -10.88
CA TYR A 414 -5.83 20.06 -11.82
C TYR A 414 -6.02 18.70 -11.14
N PHE A 415 -5.25 18.37 -10.08
CA PHE A 415 -5.21 17.03 -9.50
C PHE A 415 -6.04 16.88 -8.23
N GLY A 416 -6.41 17.97 -7.57
CA GLY A 416 -7.12 17.94 -6.30
C GLY A 416 -8.41 17.16 -6.36
N ARG A 417 -9.29 17.49 -7.32
CA ARG A 417 -10.58 16.86 -7.48
C ARG A 417 -10.48 15.36 -7.81
N VAL A 418 -9.63 14.99 -8.77
CA VAL A 418 -9.51 13.58 -9.21
C VAL A 418 -8.94 12.65 -8.13
N ALA A 419 -8.25 13.19 -7.15
CA ALA A 419 -7.71 12.43 -6.03
C ALA A 419 -8.68 12.26 -4.85
N VAL A 420 -9.98 12.58 -5.01
CA VAL A 420 -10.96 12.49 -3.92
C VAL A 420 -11.82 11.22 -4.01
N PHE A 421 -12.05 10.70 -5.21
CA PHE A 421 -13.14 9.76 -5.47
C PHE A 421 -12.73 8.28 -5.51
N SER A 422 -11.47 7.91 -5.32
CA SER A 422 -11.02 6.51 -5.47
C SER A 422 -11.75 5.54 -4.53
N SER A 423 -12.12 6.02 -3.34
CA SER A 423 -12.79 5.22 -2.31
C SER A 423 -14.32 5.39 -2.26
N ILE A 424 -14.93 6.14 -3.18
CA ILE A 424 -16.39 6.41 -3.12
C ILE A 424 -17.24 5.15 -3.20
N THR A 425 -16.79 4.12 -3.91
CA THR A 425 -17.46 2.82 -3.95
C THR A 425 -17.65 2.24 -2.55
N CYS A 426 -16.72 2.51 -1.63
CA CYS A 426 -16.83 2.05 -0.25
C CYS A 426 -17.97 2.72 0.53
N ALA A 427 -18.41 3.91 0.12
CA ALA A 427 -19.59 4.56 0.71
C ALA A 427 -20.90 3.78 0.47
N PHE A 428 -20.92 2.93 -0.57
CA PHE A 428 -22.05 2.07 -0.95
C PHE A 428 -21.81 0.58 -0.65
N TRP A 429 -20.66 0.24 -0.02
CA TRP A 429 -20.26 -1.16 0.15
C TRP A 429 -21.08 -1.87 1.22
N HIS A 430 -21.47 -3.12 0.95
CA HIS A 430 -22.31 -3.94 1.83
C HIS A 430 -21.52 -5.00 2.60
N GLY A 431 -20.29 -5.31 2.16
CA GLY A 431 -19.40 -6.25 2.87
C GLY A 431 -18.71 -5.56 4.06
N HIS A 432 -18.52 -6.29 5.16
CA HIS A 432 -17.75 -5.82 6.30
C HIS A 432 -17.24 -6.98 7.14
N ALA A 433 -16.02 -6.89 7.65
CA ALA A 433 -15.47 -7.84 8.59
C ALA A 433 -15.57 -7.28 10.02
N ALA A 434 -16.20 -8.04 10.89
CA ALA A 434 -16.36 -7.65 12.29
C ALA A 434 -15.03 -7.64 13.05
N ASP A 435 -14.04 -8.39 12.58
CA ASP A 435 -12.73 -8.61 13.18
C ASP A 435 -11.58 -7.95 12.39
N ARG A 436 -11.88 -6.97 11.53
CA ARG A 436 -10.84 -6.18 10.85
C ARG A 436 -9.90 -5.52 11.86
N TYR A 437 -8.64 -5.37 11.51
CA TYR A 437 -7.66 -4.76 12.39
C TYR A 437 -7.78 -3.23 12.35
N THR A 438 -7.93 -2.61 13.52
CA THR A 438 -8.10 -1.16 13.68
C THR A 438 -7.08 -0.54 14.65
N GLY A 439 -5.93 -1.19 14.84
CA GLY A 439 -4.88 -0.80 15.79
C GLY A 439 -4.93 -1.61 17.10
N PRO A 440 -4.03 -1.36 18.00
CA PRO A 440 -2.96 -0.37 17.95
C PRO A 440 -1.85 -0.73 16.95
N TRP A 441 -1.13 0.28 16.42
CA TRP A 441 -0.05 0.09 15.44
C TRP A 441 1.35 0.03 16.04
N ASN A 442 1.50 0.25 17.34
CA ASN A 442 2.77 0.49 18.05
C ASN A 442 3.24 -0.68 18.91
N ARG A 443 2.86 -1.91 18.59
CA ARG A 443 3.36 -3.06 19.34
C ARG A 443 4.84 -3.32 19.08
N HIS A 444 5.61 -3.63 20.12
CA HIS A 444 7.03 -3.92 20.00
C HIS A 444 7.25 -5.23 19.27
N THR A 445 7.80 -5.17 18.08
CA THR A 445 8.20 -6.33 17.29
C THR A 445 9.56 -6.86 17.71
N ALA A 446 9.82 -8.16 17.45
CA ALA A 446 11.10 -8.80 17.78
C ALA A 446 12.29 -8.15 17.03
N ALA A 447 12.07 -7.63 15.83
CA ALA A 447 13.05 -6.84 15.07
C ALA A 447 12.43 -5.48 14.65
N PRO A 448 13.24 -4.43 14.43
CA PRO A 448 12.76 -3.18 13.88
C PRO A 448 12.28 -3.36 12.43
N ILE A 449 11.53 -2.41 11.89
CA ILE A 449 10.97 -2.46 10.53
C ILE A 449 11.68 -1.44 9.65
N LEU A 450 12.09 -1.85 8.44
CA LEU A 450 12.66 -0.97 7.44
C LEU A 450 11.56 -0.45 6.52
N VAL A 451 11.46 0.87 6.41
CA VAL A 451 10.54 1.56 5.48
C VAL A 451 11.34 2.16 4.33
N LEU A 452 10.97 1.86 3.10
CA LEU A 452 11.53 2.42 1.87
C LEU A 452 10.47 3.24 1.18
N ASN A 453 10.79 4.46 0.74
CA ASN A 453 9.85 5.26 -0.04
C ASN A 453 10.57 6.15 -1.03
N ASN A 454 9.94 6.40 -2.18
CA ASN A 454 10.45 7.36 -3.15
C ASN A 454 10.01 8.77 -2.77
N ARG A 455 10.85 9.77 -3.08
CA ARG A 455 10.55 11.17 -2.79
C ARG A 455 9.26 11.65 -3.48
N PHE A 456 9.08 11.27 -4.73
CA PHE A 456 7.92 11.63 -5.53
C PHE A 456 7.12 10.36 -5.88
N ASP A 457 6.46 9.78 -4.87
CA ASP A 457 5.57 8.64 -5.03
C ASP A 457 4.12 9.14 -5.05
N PRO A 458 3.40 8.99 -6.19
CA PRO A 458 2.03 9.50 -6.34
C PRO A 458 0.96 8.62 -5.70
N ALA A 459 1.29 7.37 -5.33
CA ALA A 459 0.34 6.39 -4.82
C ALA A 459 0.44 6.22 -3.30
N THR A 460 1.67 6.27 -2.77
CA THR A 460 1.98 6.23 -1.33
C THR A 460 2.89 7.40 -1.00
N PRO A 461 2.29 8.55 -0.65
CA PRO A 461 3.04 9.78 -0.42
C PRO A 461 4.15 9.61 0.63
N LEU A 462 5.32 10.21 0.41
CA LEU A 462 6.44 10.13 1.37
C LEU A 462 6.05 10.62 2.77
N ALA A 463 5.16 11.61 2.87
CA ALA A 463 4.62 12.04 4.16
C ALA A 463 3.90 10.90 4.88
N GLY A 464 3.02 10.17 4.18
CA GLY A 464 2.33 9.00 4.74
C GLY A 464 3.29 7.86 5.13
N ALA A 465 4.43 7.70 4.43
CA ALA A 465 5.44 6.74 4.84
C ALA A 465 6.14 7.14 6.16
N TYR A 466 6.36 8.43 6.40
CA TYR A 466 6.85 8.93 7.69
C TYR A 466 5.79 8.79 8.79
N ASP A 467 4.52 9.09 8.49
CA ASP A 467 3.41 8.92 9.45
C ASP A 467 3.28 7.45 9.84
N GLY A 468 3.23 6.52 8.89
CA GLY A 468 3.17 5.09 9.15
C GLY A 468 4.41 4.55 9.89
N ALA A 469 5.61 5.05 9.59
CA ALA A 469 6.81 4.70 10.35
C ALA A 469 6.73 5.21 11.80
N GLY A 470 6.16 6.41 12.02
CA GLY A 470 5.92 7.00 13.33
C GLY A 470 4.87 6.26 14.17
N GLU A 471 3.96 5.55 13.54
CA GLU A 471 2.98 4.67 14.20
C GLU A 471 3.63 3.39 14.76
N LEU A 472 4.70 2.90 14.13
CA LEU A 472 5.37 1.68 14.54
C LEU A 472 6.27 1.91 15.76
N ALA A 473 6.38 0.91 16.63
CA ALA A 473 7.23 1.01 17.83
C ALA A 473 8.72 1.23 17.50
N ARG A 474 9.22 0.64 16.41
CA ARG A 474 10.60 0.74 15.94
C ARG A 474 10.65 0.62 14.42
N ALA A 475 10.89 1.72 13.74
CA ALA A 475 11.07 1.73 12.28
C ALA A 475 12.18 2.71 11.87
N GLY A 476 12.82 2.45 10.71
CA GLY A 476 13.75 3.38 10.07
C GLY A 476 13.31 3.62 8.64
N VAL A 477 13.36 4.89 8.19
CA VAL A 477 12.94 5.31 6.85
C VAL A 477 14.16 5.56 5.97
N VAL A 478 14.13 5.02 4.76
CA VAL A 478 15.11 5.30 3.68
C VAL A 478 14.38 5.94 2.52
N VAL A 479 14.87 7.08 2.08
CA VAL A 479 14.29 7.82 0.97
C VAL A 479 15.09 7.58 -0.31
N THR A 480 14.42 7.09 -1.35
CA THR A 480 15.00 7.10 -2.71
C THR A 480 14.63 8.41 -3.40
N GLU A 481 15.65 9.13 -3.89
CA GLU A 481 15.48 10.37 -4.67
C GLU A 481 14.98 10.02 -6.09
N GLY A 482 13.79 9.48 -6.17
CA GLY A 482 13.16 8.94 -7.37
C GLY A 482 11.76 9.48 -7.59
N VAL A 483 11.28 9.32 -8.83
CA VAL A 483 9.94 9.73 -9.28
C VAL A 483 9.19 8.48 -9.72
N GLY A 484 8.13 8.11 -9.02
CA GLY A 484 7.34 6.90 -9.28
C GLY A 484 7.08 6.09 -8.02
N HIS A 485 6.29 5.03 -8.14
CA HIS A 485 5.78 4.26 -7.01
C HIS A 485 6.70 3.11 -6.62
N SER A 486 7.19 3.10 -5.36
CA SER A 486 8.00 2.05 -4.72
C SER A 486 9.31 1.69 -5.46
N SER A 487 10.17 0.91 -4.82
CA SER A 487 11.41 0.40 -5.44
C SER A 487 11.13 -0.59 -6.57
N MET A 488 9.92 -1.14 -6.64
CA MET A 488 9.51 -2.03 -7.72
C MET A 488 9.57 -1.34 -9.08
N TYR A 489 9.20 -0.06 -9.16
CA TYR A 489 9.17 0.70 -10.41
C TYR A 489 10.31 1.70 -10.55
N VAL A 490 11.00 2.03 -9.45
CA VAL A 490 12.12 2.97 -9.44
C VAL A 490 13.40 2.22 -9.05
N PRO A 491 14.24 1.82 -10.01
CA PRO A 491 15.49 1.12 -9.71
C PRO A 491 16.45 2.02 -8.93
N SER A 492 17.08 1.45 -7.89
CA SER A 492 18.14 2.08 -7.10
C SER A 492 19.05 1.00 -6.53
N THR A 493 20.27 0.95 -7.01
CA THR A 493 21.31 0.04 -6.52
C THR A 493 21.57 0.27 -5.02
N CYS A 494 21.54 1.53 -4.57
CA CYS A 494 21.71 1.88 -3.17
C CYS A 494 20.53 1.35 -2.31
N THR A 495 19.29 1.57 -2.72
CA THR A 495 18.11 1.10 -2.00
C THR A 495 18.07 -0.42 -1.93
N GLU A 496 18.42 -1.11 -3.04
CA GLU A 496 18.50 -2.59 -3.05
C GLU A 496 19.60 -3.08 -2.10
N GLN A 497 20.76 -2.43 -2.05
CA GLN A 497 21.83 -2.79 -1.12
C GLN A 497 21.36 -2.64 0.34
N VAL A 498 20.77 -1.52 0.70
CA VAL A 498 20.26 -1.26 2.06
C VAL A 498 19.20 -2.31 2.42
N LYS A 499 18.23 -2.56 1.55
CA LYS A 499 17.20 -3.58 1.73
C LYS A 499 17.81 -4.95 1.98
N ARG A 500 18.75 -5.35 1.13
CA ARG A 500 19.43 -6.65 1.21
C ARG A 500 20.21 -6.82 2.52
N GLU A 501 21.00 -5.83 2.90
CA GLU A 501 21.77 -5.85 4.14
C GLU A 501 20.84 -5.99 5.35
N TYR A 502 19.79 -5.18 5.41
CA TYR A 502 18.77 -5.30 6.46
C TYR A 502 18.11 -6.69 6.49
N LEU A 503 17.73 -7.23 5.33
CA LEU A 503 17.13 -8.57 5.26
C LEU A 503 18.10 -9.68 5.71
N PHE A 504 19.42 -9.46 5.64
CA PHE A 504 20.41 -10.43 6.10
C PHE A 504 20.66 -10.32 7.60
N THR A 505 20.79 -9.11 8.14
CA THR A 505 21.26 -8.84 9.51
C THR A 505 20.11 -8.51 10.48
N GLY A 506 19.04 -7.89 10.02
CA GLY A 506 17.98 -7.29 10.85
C GLY A 506 18.34 -5.89 11.38
N ASP A 507 19.51 -5.35 11.03
CA ASP A 507 19.97 -4.04 11.49
C ASP A 507 19.47 -2.94 10.55
N LEU A 508 18.90 -1.87 11.11
CA LEU A 508 18.51 -0.69 10.34
C LEU A 508 19.75 0.06 9.82
N PRO A 509 19.66 0.68 8.63
CA PRO A 509 20.68 1.62 8.18
C PRO A 509 20.75 2.85 9.10
N PRO A 510 21.80 3.70 8.98
CA PRO A 510 21.84 4.98 9.67
C PRO A 510 20.58 5.83 9.41
N GLU A 511 20.19 6.61 10.42
CA GLU A 511 19.12 7.60 10.24
C GLU A 511 19.45 8.55 9.07
N ASP A 512 18.40 9.08 8.43
CA ASP A 512 18.53 9.98 7.28
C ASP A 512 19.30 9.37 6.08
N THR A 513 19.22 8.05 5.89
CA THR A 513 19.79 7.40 4.71
C THR A 513 18.98 7.78 3.46
N HIS A 514 19.68 8.40 2.48
CA HIS A 514 19.13 8.76 1.18
C HIS A 514 19.84 8.01 0.06
N CYS A 515 19.09 7.52 -0.90
CA CYS A 515 19.59 6.79 -2.05
C CYS A 515 19.20 7.49 -3.35
N ALA A 516 20.11 7.58 -4.31
CA ALA A 516 19.77 8.03 -5.66
C ALA A 516 19.04 6.94 -6.45
N ALA A 517 18.13 7.33 -7.34
CA ALA A 517 17.63 6.45 -8.39
C ALA A 517 18.72 6.20 -9.45
N ASP A 518 18.71 5.02 -10.10
CA ASP A 518 19.76 4.58 -11.05
C ASP A 518 19.59 5.14 -12.47
N GLY A 519 18.88 6.20 -12.68
CA GLY A 519 18.74 6.81 -14.00
C GLY A 519 17.47 7.63 -14.13
N SER A 520 17.27 8.14 -15.34
CA SER A 520 16.09 8.90 -15.71
C SER A 520 15.16 8.04 -16.58
N PRO A 521 13.82 8.19 -16.47
CA PRO A 521 12.89 7.53 -17.39
C PRO A 521 13.05 7.92 -18.85
N PHE A 522 13.85 8.96 -19.13
CA PHE A 522 14.16 9.46 -20.48
C PHE A 522 15.56 9.11 -20.99
N ASP A 523 16.31 8.22 -20.27
CA ASP A 523 17.65 7.78 -20.69
C ASP A 523 17.61 6.73 -21.81
#